data_f250d956c835c7d62d11038e2199b970
#
_entry.id   f250d956c835c7d62d11038e2199b970
#
_cell.length_a   1.000
_cell.length_b   1.000
_cell.length_c   1.000
_cell.angle_alpha   90.00
_cell.angle_beta   90.00
_cell.angle_gamma   90.00
#
_symmetry.space_group_name_H-M   'P 1'
#
loop_
_entity.id
_entity.type
_entity.pdbx_description
1 polymer ?
#
loop_
_entity_poly.entity_id
_entity_poly.type
_entity_poly.pdbx_seq_one_letter_code
_entity_poly.pdbx_strand_id
1 'polypeptide(L)'
;MEWQLKDLYSNINSKEIQKDFQRLERAAKKFNLKYSKKITNNARPKLILEAIKELEKIYEGLGKISSYASLLFAVDTNDPKISKFYQYSSEKISFIRKDLIFFFLNWNKIKNSDAKRIYSSPILATYSHLLKSERKYKDFMRTEPEERILDQKSLTSSRAFNRLFDQTINDIRFNIKINKKNKIMTETEVLALLYSSKRSTRIDAAKSLTEGLKSERKLLTFIFNQIISDYKITNDIRGYDKPIKPRNLSNEISNETVDALISTCNKYNSIPQRYFRLKSKILKIKDFKDYDRYAPLSQSTKKYTYNQAKQIVLESFQEFSPKMAETASLFFDKNWIDYSLRNGKRGGAFSHSCVPSVHPYIMMNFTGKIRDVMTLAHELGHGIHQYLSRKNGYFQQNTPLTTAETASVFAEMLVFNKLLSKEK
;
A
#
# COMPACT_ATOMS: atom_id res chain seq x y z
N MET A 1 -19.56 3.18 8.30
CA MET A 1 -19.46 1.72 8.51
C MET A 1 -17.99 1.39 8.68
N GLU A 2 -17.69 0.51 9.58
CA GLU A 2 -16.33 0.06 9.89
C GLU A 2 -16.18 -1.38 9.42
N TRP A 3 -14.99 -1.75 8.97
CA TRP A 3 -14.71 -3.13 8.59
C TRP A 3 -14.73 -4.10 9.77
N GLN A 4 -14.96 -5.37 9.47
CA GLN A 4 -14.93 -6.45 10.46
C GLN A 4 -13.61 -7.23 10.33
N LEU A 5 -12.70 -7.05 11.31
CA LEU A 5 -11.39 -7.72 11.30
C LEU A 5 -11.39 -9.08 12.03
N LYS A 6 -12.57 -9.63 12.37
CA LYS A 6 -12.70 -10.89 13.12
C LYS A 6 -12.15 -12.12 12.38
N ASP A 7 -12.07 -12.05 11.05
CA ASP A 7 -11.46 -13.12 10.24
C ASP A 7 -9.93 -13.17 10.42
N LEU A 8 -9.33 -12.08 10.92
CA LEU A 8 -7.95 -12.06 11.39
C LEU A 8 -7.88 -12.46 12.87
N TYR A 9 -8.37 -11.59 13.76
CA TYR A 9 -8.44 -11.84 15.22
C TYR A 9 -9.62 -11.08 15.84
N SER A 10 -10.14 -11.61 16.95
CA SER A 10 -11.30 -11.03 17.63
C SER A 10 -11.00 -9.67 18.30
N ASN A 11 -9.81 -9.52 18.90
CA ASN A 11 -9.32 -8.29 19.54
C ASN A 11 -7.81 -8.37 19.82
N ILE A 12 -7.19 -7.24 20.19
CA ILE A 12 -5.74 -7.13 20.45
C ILE A 12 -5.24 -7.97 21.64
N ASN A 13 -6.14 -8.35 22.56
CA ASN A 13 -5.82 -9.15 23.73
C ASN A 13 -6.14 -10.64 23.53
N SER A 14 -6.49 -11.05 22.31
CA SER A 14 -6.84 -12.44 22.00
C SER A 14 -5.70 -13.39 22.38
N LYS A 15 -6.01 -14.43 23.14
CA LYS A 15 -5.09 -15.52 23.46
C LYS A 15 -4.57 -16.24 22.21
N GLU A 16 -5.32 -16.16 21.13
CA GLU A 16 -4.95 -16.74 19.82
C GLU A 16 -3.70 -16.07 19.25
N ILE A 17 -3.57 -14.73 19.35
CA ILE A 17 -2.38 -13.99 18.90
C ILE A 17 -1.12 -14.49 19.64
N GLN A 18 -1.20 -14.68 20.95
CA GLN A 18 -0.07 -15.17 21.75
C GLN A 18 0.31 -16.62 21.39
N LYS A 19 -0.69 -17.47 21.19
CA LYS A 19 -0.48 -18.85 20.72
C LYS A 19 0.17 -18.89 19.34
N ASP A 20 -0.28 -18.02 18.44
CA ASP A 20 0.30 -17.91 17.10
C ASP A 20 1.76 -17.44 17.14
N PHE A 21 2.10 -16.41 17.93
CA PHE A 21 3.50 -16.01 18.10
C PHE A 21 4.37 -17.14 18.61
N GLN A 22 3.93 -17.88 19.64
CA GLN A 22 4.70 -19.01 20.21
C GLN A 22 4.85 -20.15 19.19
N ARG A 23 3.80 -20.47 18.44
CA ARG A 23 3.81 -21.49 17.38
C ARG A 23 4.78 -21.10 16.25
N LEU A 24 4.72 -19.86 15.78
CA LEU A 24 5.54 -19.33 14.70
C LEU A 24 7.02 -19.22 15.09
N GLU A 25 7.32 -18.82 16.33
CA GLU A 25 8.69 -18.80 16.85
C GLU A 25 9.29 -20.20 16.86
N ARG A 26 8.54 -21.19 17.38
CA ARG A 26 8.99 -22.59 17.37
C ARG A 26 9.17 -23.13 15.95
N ALA A 27 8.25 -22.80 15.03
CA ALA A 27 8.33 -23.19 13.65
C ALA A 27 9.56 -22.59 12.94
N ALA A 28 9.86 -21.30 13.16
CA ALA A 28 11.01 -20.62 12.59
C ALA A 28 12.34 -21.25 13.08
N LYS A 29 12.47 -21.51 14.38
CA LYS A 29 13.65 -22.22 14.92
C LYS A 29 13.82 -23.62 14.33
N LYS A 30 12.73 -24.40 14.24
CA LYS A 30 12.74 -25.73 13.63
C LYS A 30 13.11 -25.66 12.14
N PHE A 31 12.59 -24.68 11.41
CA PHE A 31 12.92 -24.44 10.02
C PHE A 31 14.40 -24.13 9.83
N ASN A 32 14.97 -23.26 10.66
CA ASN A 32 16.41 -22.96 10.64
C ASN A 32 17.26 -24.22 10.84
N LEU A 33 17.01 -24.97 11.91
CA LEU A 33 17.72 -26.21 12.21
C LEU A 33 17.63 -27.23 11.07
N LYS A 34 16.47 -27.33 10.41
CA LYS A 34 16.22 -28.32 9.35
C LYS A 34 16.92 -27.97 8.03
N TYR A 35 16.97 -26.67 7.67
CA TYR A 35 17.32 -26.25 6.30
C TYR A 35 18.59 -25.40 6.18
N SER A 36 19.09 -24.75 7.24
CA SER A 36 20.16 -23.75 7.14
C SER A 36 21.44 -24.26 6.49
N LYS A 37 21.80 -25.53 6.73
CA LYS A 37 22.97 -26.17 6.14
C LYS A 37 22.70 -26.95 4.84
N LYS A 38 21.43 -27.03 4.39
CA LYS A 38 21.02 -27.84 3.24
C LYS A 38 20.77 -27.06 1.96
N ILE A 39 20.60 -25.74 2.06
CA ILE A 39 20.41 -24.88 0.89
C ILE A 39 21.78 -24.54 0.32
N THR A 40 22.26 -25.38 -0.59
CA THR A 40 23.60 -25.36 -1.18
C THR A 40 23.53 -25.65 -2.69
N ASN A 41 24.68 -25.58 -3.39
CA ASN A 41 24.79 -25.92 -4.83
C ASN A 41 24.20 -27.29 -5.17
N ASN A 42 24.35 -28.26 -4.24
CA ASN A 42 23.89 -29.63 -4.43
C ASN A 42 22.43 -29.85 -4.00
N ALA A 43 21.69 -28.78 -3.63
CA ALA A 43 20.32 -28.92 -3.22
C ALA A 43 19.47 -29.56 -4.31
N ARG A 44 18.64 -30.52 -3.92
CA ARG A 44 17.64 -31.14 -4.83
C ARG A 44 16.40 -30.24 -4.96
N PRO A 45 15.78 -30.15 -6.14
CA PRO A 45 14.55 -29.36 -6.32
C PRO A 45 13.44 -29.70 -5.31
N LYS A 46 13.28 -30.98 -4.94
CA LYS A 46 12.30 -31.43 -3.93
C LYS A 46 12.56 -30.79 -2.56
N LEU A 47 13.84 -30.71 -2.13
CA LEU A 47 14.21 -30.08 -0.86
C LEU A 47 13.86 -28.59 -0.86
N ILE A 48 14.13 -27.89 -1.96
CA ILE A 48 13.80 -26.47 -2.11
C ILE A 48 12.29 -26.27 -2.07
N LEU A 49 11.50 -27.10 -2.74
CA LEU A 49 10.05 -27.05 -2.73
C LEU A 49 9.49 -27.23 -1.30
N GLU A 50 9.97 -28.25 -0.57
CA GLU A 50 9.56 -28.50 0.81
C GLU A 50 9.89 -27.32 1.72
N ALA A 51 11.10 -26.76 1.57
CA ALA A 51 11.53 -25.60 2.36
C ALA A 51 10.69 -24.36 2.04
N ILE A 52 10.42 -24.04 0.77
CA ILE A 52 9.59 -22.90 0.40
C ILE A 52 8.17 -23.05 0.97
N LYS A 53 7.56 -24.22 0.87
CA LYS A 53 6.21 -24.47 1.41
C LYS A 53 6.14 -24.33 2.94
N GLU A 54 7.18 -24.78 3.66
CA GLU A 54 7.24 -24.59 5.12
C GLU A 54 7.46 -23.09 5.46
N LEU A 55 8.36 -22.43 4.75
CA LEU A 55 8.66 -21.01 4.90
C LEU A 55 7.43 -20.15 4.64
N GLU A 56 6.70 -20.45 3.57
CA GLU A 56 5.47 -19.75 3.18
C GLU A 56 4.43 -19.80 4.28
N LYS A 57 4.19 -20.95 4.90
CA LYS A 57 3.27 -21.09 6.04
C LYS A 57 3.67 -20.24 7.25
N ILE A 58 4.98 -20.14 7.52
CA ILE A 58 5.46 -19.30 8.62
C ILE A 58 5.24 -17.82 8.29
N TYR A 59 5.61 -17.39 7.08
CA TYR A 59 5.41 -16.00 6.65
C TYR A 59 3.93 -15.62 6.56
N GLU A 60 3.07 -16.53 6.14
CA GLU A 60 1.61 -16.30 6.13
C GLU A 60 1.08 -16.08 7.55
N GLY A 61 1.51 -16.87 8.53
CA GLY A 61 1.13 -16.66 9.92
C GLY A 61 1.63 -15.33 10.49
N LEU A 62 2.88 -14.95 10.20
CA LEU A 62 3.43 -13.64 10.57
C LEU A 62 2.69 -12.50 9.86
N GLY A 63 2.37 -12.69 8.59
CA GLY A 63 1.59 -11.77 7.77
C GLY A 63 0.18 -11.54 8.31
N LYS A 64 -0.50 -12.58 8.81
CA LYS A 64 -1.83 -12.46 9.46
C LYS A 64 -1.79 -11.50 10.65
N ILE A 65 -0.81 -11.65 11.55
CA ILE A 65 -0.65 -10.77 12.71
C ILE A 65 -0.28 -9.35 12.27
N SER A 66 0.65 -9.22 11.32
CA SER A 66 1.07 -7.93 10.78
C SER A 66 -0.07 -7.17 10.13
N SER A 67 -0.89 -7.85 9.32
CA SER A 67 -2.06 -7.26 8.67
C SER A 67 -3.08 -6.76 9.70
N TYR A 68 -3.38 -7.57 10.72
CA TYR A 68 -4.29 -7.17 11.79
C TYR A 68 -3.81 -5.90 12.51
N ALA A 69 -2.54 -5.87 12.91
CA ALA A 69 -1.95 -4.71 13.59
C ALA A 69 -1.97 -3.45 12.69
N SER A 70 -1.61 -3.61 11.40
CA SER A 70 -1.57 -2.49 10.44
C SER A 70 -2.95 -1.94 10.14
N LEU A 71 -3.97 -2.80 9.97
CA LEU A 71 -5.33 -2.39 9.68
C LEU A 71 -5.98 -1.67 10.87
N LEU A 72 -5.74 -2.13 12.10
CA LEU A 72 -6.18 -1.42 13.30
C LEU A 72 -5.52 -0.03 13.40
N PHE A 73 -4.19 0.04 13.20
CA PHE A 73 -3.46 1.31 13.25
C PHE A 73 -3.91 2.29 12.15
N ALA A 74 -4.24 1.80 10.95
CA ALA A 74 -4.70 2.66 9.86
C ALA A 74 -6.02 3.37 10.15
N VAL A 75 -6.88 2.79 10.96
CA VAL A 75 -8.20 3.37 11.28
C VAL A 75 -8.23 4.14 12.60
N ASP A 76 -7.21 3.97 13.43
CA ASP A 76 -7.01 4.78 14.62
C ASP A 76 -5.53 4.83 15.01
N THR A 77 -4.84 5.88 14.53
CA THR A 77 -3.41 6.13 14.84
C THR A 77 -3.22 6.73 16.22
N ASN A 78 -4.29 7.22 16.87
CA ASN A 78 -4.24 7.97 18.13
C ASN A 78 -4.50 7.07 19.35
N ASP A 79 -5.07 5.87 19.15
CA ASP A 79 -5.26 4.94 20.28
C ASP A 79 -3.90 4.38 20.76
N PRO A 80 -3.49 4.67 22.02
CA PRO A 80 -2.22 4.21 22.54
C PRO A 80 -2.13 2.68 22.69
N LYS A 81 -3.27 1.97 22.85
CA LYS A 81 -3.31 0.51 22.93
C LYS A 81 -3.05 -0.11 21.56
N ILE A 82 -3.64 0.46 20.50
CA ILE A 82 -3.40 0.05 19.11
C ILE A 82 -1.95 0.32 18.73
N SER A 83 -1.43 1.51 19.01
CA SER A 83 -0.04 1.88 18.76
C SER A 83 0.94 0.95 19.48
N LYS A 84 0.69 0.63 20.74
CA LYS A 84 1.48 -0.35 21.51
C LYS A 84 1.43 -1.74 20.89
N PHE A 85 0.25 -2.20 20.48
CA PHE A 85 0.07 -3.51 19.85
C PHE A 85 0.80 -3.58 18.49
N TYR A 86 0.71 -2.53 17.69
CA TYR A 86 1.42 -2.42 16.40
C TYR A 86 2.94 -2.51 16.58
N GLN A 87 3.49 -1.75 17.55
CA GLN A 87 4.93 -1.79 17.88
C GLN A 87 5.35 -3.18 18.37
N TYR A 88 4.64 -3.74 19.35
CA TYR A 88 4.90 -5.07 19.90
C TYR A 88 4.89 -6.15 18.82
N SER A 89 3.88 -6.11 17.92
CA SER A 89 3.78 -7.08 16.83
C SER A 89 4.94 -6.95 15.86
N SER A 90 5.34 -5.72 15.51
CA SER A 90 6.49 -5.47 14.61
C SER A 90 7.80 -5.99 15.20
N GLU A 91 8.04 -5.78 16.48
CA GLU A 91 9.23 -6.27 17.20
C GLU A 91 9.27 -7.81 17.26
N LYS A 92 8.15 -8.43 17.62
CA LYS A 92 8.04 -9.89 17.67
C LYS A 92 8.21 -10.55 16.30
N ILE A 93 7.63 -9.98 15.25
CA ILE A 93 7.79 -10.46 13.88
C ILE A 93 9.26 -10.36 13.43
N SER A 94 9.93 -9.23 13.66
CA SER A 94 11.34 -9.08 13.34
C SER A 94 12.20 -10.08 14.12
N PHE A 95 11.91 -10.28 15.41
CA PHE A 95 12.61 -11.28 16.22
C PHE A 95 12.46 -12.70 15.68
N ILE A 96 11.28 -13.10 15.20
CA ILE A 96 11.06 -14.42 14.61
C ILE A 96 11.73 -14.54 13.24
N ARG A 97 11.67 -13.48 12.42
CA ARG A 97 12.25 -13.46 11.07
C ARG A 97 13.76 -13.67 11.04
N LYS A 98 14.49 -13.32 12.11
CA LYS A 98 15.94 -13.57 12.19
C LYS A 98 16.34 -15.03 11.92
N ASP A 99 15.45 -15.99 12.25
CA ASP A 99 15.67 -17.42 12.04
C ASP A 99 15.28 -17.89 10.63
N LEU A 100 14.73 -16.99 9.79
CA LEU A 100 14.26 -17.28 8.44
C LEU A 100 15.12 -16.61 7.34
N ILE A 101 15.83 -15.54 7.68
CA ILE A 101 16.62 -14.72 6.74
C ILE A 101 17.61 -15.58 5.93
N PHE A 102 18.21 -16.60 6.55
CA PHE A 102 19.20 -17.46 5.90
C PHE A 102 18.71 -18.09 4.59
N PHE A 103 17.41 -18.33 4.43
CA PHE A 103 16.89 -19.10 3.30
C PHE A 103 17.20 -18.41 1.96
N PHE A 104 16.77 -17.17 1.78
CA PHE A 104 17.03 -16.42 0.56
C PHE A 104 18.50 -16.00 0.42
N LEU A 105 19.21 -15.78 1.54
CA LEU A 105 20.65 -15.57 1.51
C LEU A 105 21.40 -16.80 0.96
N ASN A 106 21.11 -17.99 1.45
CA ASN A 106 21.72 -19.21 0.97
C ASN A 106 21.28 -19.55 -0.45
N TRP A 107 20.02 -19.31 -0.81
CA TRP A 107 19.53 -19.41 -2.19
C TRP A 107 20.37 -18.56 -3.15
N ASN A 108 20.67 -17.33 -2.77
CA ASN A 108 21.46 -16.42 -3.60
C ASN A 108 22.95 -16.75 -3.64
N LYS A 109 23.49 -17.47 -2.67
CA LYS A 109 24.86 -18.00 -2.70
C LYS A 109 25.05 -19.18 -3.69
N ILE A 110 23.96 -19.86 -4.07
CA ILE A 110 24.02 -20.95 -5.06
C ILE A 110 24.55 -20.41 -6.39
N LYS A 111 25.47 -21.18 -7.06
CA LYS A 111 25.97 -20.83 -8.39
C LYS A 111 24.84 -20.70 -9.41
N ASN A 112 25.02 -19.84 -10.40
CA ASN A 112 23.96 -19.55 -11.37
C ASN A 112 23.50 -20.80 -12.16
N SER A 113 24.45 -21.69 -12.54
CA SER A 113 24.13 -22.94 -13.22
C SER A 113 23.26 -23.86 -12.39
N ASP A 114 23.63 -24.03 -11.09
CA ASP A 114 22.91 -24.91 -10.17
C ASP A 114 21.53 -24.32 -9.82
N ALA A 115 21.45 -23.01 -9.60
CA ALA A 115 20.17 -22.33 -9.37
C ALA A 115 19.25 -22.49 -10.59
N LYS A 116 19.79 -22.34 -11.82
CA LYS A 116 19.05 -22.57 -13.06
C LYS A 116 18.49 -23.99 -13.14
N ARG A 117 19.33 -25.00 -12.87
CA ARG A 117 18.90 -26.41 -12.78
C ARG A 117 17.76 -26.61 -11.78
N ILE A 118 17.85 -25.97 -10.61
CA ILE A 118 16.85 -26.11 -9.55
C ILE A 118 15.52 -25.48 -9.96
N TYR A 119 15.50 -24.18 -10.29
CA TYR A 119 14.24 -23.45 -10.57
C TYR A 119 13.59 -23.82 -11.90
N SER A 120 14.33 -24.47 -12.83
CA SER A 120 13.77 -25.01 -14.06
C SER A 120 13.15 -26.40 -13.90
N SER A 121 13.22 -26.99 -12.71
CA SER A 121 12.60 -28.28 -12.45
C SER A 121 11.06 -28.14 -12.47
N PRO A 122 10.33 -29.05 -13.15
CA PRO A 122 8.86 -29.01 -13.23
C PRO A 122 8.16 -28.94 -11.88
N ILE A 123 8.71 -29.59 -10.84
CA ILE A 123 8.13 -29.57 -9.50
C ILE A 123 8.18 -28.19 -8.82
N LEU A 124 9.03 -27.28 -9.32
CA LEU A 124 9.17 -25.88 -8.85
C LEU A 124 8.51 -24.86 -9.79
N ALA A 125 7.76 -25.31 -10.80
CA ALA A 125 7.16 -24.41 -11.80
C ALA A 125 6.40 -23.27 -11.14
N THR A 126 5.57 -23.55 -10.11
CA THR A 126 4.83 -22.55 -9.35
C THR A 126 5.71 -21.49 -8.68
N TYR A 127 6.90 -21.85 -8.20
CA TYR A 127 7.82 -20.96 -7.50
C TYR A 127 8.99 -20.48 -8.36
N SER A 128 9.02 -20.83 -9.66
CA SER A 128 10.14 -20.48 -10.55
C SER A 128 10.33 -18.96 -10.66
N HIS A 129 9.24 -18.19 -10.73
CA HIS A 129 9.30 -16.73 -10.76
C HIS A 129 9.88 -16.16 -9.46
N LEU A 130 9.37 -16.58 -8.30
CA LEU A 130 9.90 -16.18 -6.99
C LEU A 130 11.42 -16.41 -6.91
N LEU A 131 11.85 -17.63 -7.22
CA LEU A 131 13.26 -18.02 -7.13
C LEU A 131 14.17 -17.22 -8.09
N LYS A 132 13.67 -16.85 -9.26
CA LYS A 132 14.38 -15.98 -10.21
C LYS A 132 14.41 -14.53 -9.74
N SER A 133 13.28 -14.00 -9.27
CA SER A 133 13.15 -12.63 -8.79
C SER A 133 14.05 -12.36 -7.59
N GLU A 134 14.13 -13.28 -6.64
CA GLU A 134 15.02 -13.16 -5.48
C GLU A 134 16.49 -13.04 -5.90
N ARG A 135 16.91 -13.70 -6.98
CA ARG A 135 18.30 -13.63 -7.46
C ARG A 135 18.70 -12.27 -8.05
N LYS A 136 17.76 -11.40 -8.37
CA LYS A 136 18.04 -10.02 -8.79
C LYS A 136 18.72 -9.19 -7.69
N TYR A 137 18.55 -9.62 -6.43
CA TYR A 137 19.13 -8.96 -5.25
C TYR A 137 20.48 -9.54 -4.82
N LYS A 138 20.99 -10.58 -5.52
CA LYS A 138 22.18 -11.33 -5.12
C LYS A 138 23.38 -10.44 -4.78
N ASP A 139 23.68 -9.46 -5.64
CA ASP A 139 24.85 -8.60 -5.50
C ASP A 139 24.66 -7.51 -4.42
N PHE A 140 23.42 -7.32 -3.96
CA PHE A 140 23.03 -6.32 -2.96
C PHE A 140 22.71 -6.91 -1.59
N MET A 141 22.78 -8.23 -1.47
CA MET A 141 22.64 -8.91 -0.18
C MET A 141 23.92 -8.80 0.63
N ARG A 142 23.77 -8.77 1.94
CA ARG A 142 24.87 -8.73 2.91
C ARG A 142 24.99 -10.07 3.62
N THR A 143 25.95 -10.20 4.53
CA THR A 143 26.07 -11.38 5.36
C THR A 143 24.85 -11.55 6.27
N GLU A 144 24.58 -12.76 6.74
CA GLU A 144 23.44 -13.04 7.59
C GLU A 144 23.40 -12.18 8.88
N PRO A 145 24.52 -11.95 9.61
CA PRO A 145 24.54 -11.04 10.75
C PRO A 145 24.16 -9.60 10.36
N GLU A 146 24.69 -9.09 9.23
CA GLU A 146 24.38 -7.74 8.74
C GLU A 146 22.90 -7.58 8.37
N GLU A 147 22.32 -8.57 7.66
CA GLU A 147 20.90 -8.53 7.31
C GLU A 147 19.99 -8.58 8.55
N ARG A 148 20.37 -9.33 9.57
CA ARG A 148 19.69 -9.36 10.87
C ARG A 148 19.73 -7.98 11.55
N ILE A 149 20.90 -7.33 11.56
CA ILE A 149 21.06 -5.99 12.12
C ILE A 149 20.21 -4.98 11.35
N LEU A 150 20.25 -5.00 10.01
CA LEU A 150 19.45 -4.10 9.16
C LEU A 150 17.94 -4.25 9.41
N ASP A 151 17.42 -5.49 9.49
CA ASP A 151 16.00 -5.71 9.78
C ASP A 151 15.62 -5.19 11.17
N GLN A 152 16.41 -5.49 12.21
CA GLN A 152 16.13 -5.04 13.57
C GLN A 152 16.25 -3.51 13.72
N LYS A 153 17.28 -2.90 13.14
CA LYS A 153 17.47 -1.45 13.19
C LYS A 153 16.38 -0.68 12.44
N SER A 154 15.78 -1.28 11.40
CA SER A 154 14.67 -0.66 10.68
C SER A 154 13.44 -0.35 11.59
N LEU A 155 13.29 -1.06 12.71
CA LEU A 155 12.22 -0.81 13.70
C LEU A 155 12.35 0.56 14.37
N THR A 156 13.59 1.04 14.55
CA THR A 156 13.89 2.33 15.21
C THR A 156 14.34 3.41 14.23
N SER A 157 14.37 3.12 12.93
CA SER A 157 14.69 4.06 11.85
C SER A 157 13.47 4.28 10.94
N SER A 158 13.50 3.81 9.69
CA SER A 158 12.46 4.09 8.69
C SER A 158 11.04 3.71 9.16
N ARG A 159 10.86 2.54 9.79
CA ARG A 159 9.53 2.14 10.28
C ARG A 159 9.01 3.03 11.41
N ALA A 160 9.89 3.48 12.31
CA ALA A 160 9.51 4.38 13.39
C ALA A 160 9.13 5.78 12.86
N PHE A 161 9.94 6.33 11.94
CA PHE A 161 9.67 7.64 11.37
C PHE A 161 8.45 7.66 10.43
N ASN A 162 8.17 6.58 9.70
CA ASN A 162 6.92 6.46 8.93
C ASN A 162 5.70 6.48 9.86
N ARG A 163 5.75 5.76 10.98
CA ARG A 163 4.68 5.79 11.97
C ARG A 163 4.52 7.17 12.61
N LEU A 164 5.62 7.82 12.97
CA LEU A 164 5.59 9.17 13.52
C LEU A 164 4.98 10.16 12.53
N PHE A 165 5.30 10.03 11.23
CA PHE A 165 4.68 10.83 10.17
C PHE A 165 3.15 10.64 10.15
N ASP A 166 2.68 9.40 10.12
CA ASP A 166 1.25 9.09 10.10
C ASP A 166 0.52 9.69 11.31
N GLN A 167 1.09 9.55 12.50
CA GLN A 167 0.52 10.14 13.72
C GLN A 167 0.52 11.68 13.66
N THR A 168 1.65 12.28 13.29
CA THR A 168 1.78 13.75 13.19
C THR A 168 0.74 14.35 12.23
N ILE A 169 0.61 13.79 11.01
CA ILE A 169 -0.35 14.30 10.04
C ILE A 169 -1.79 14.15 10.55
N ASN A 170 -2.11 13.02 11.18
CA ASN A 170 -3.46 12.79 11.71
C ASN A 170 -3.79 13.66 12.94
N ASP A 171 -2.79 14.18 13.65
CA ASP A 171 -2.98 15.06 14.79
C ASP A 171 -3.16 16.53 14.38
N ILE A 172 -2.71 16.93 13.20
CA ILE A 172 -2.88 18.30 12.71
C ILE A 172 -4.38 18.60 12.59
N ARG A 173 -4.77 19.74 13.15
CA ARG A 173 -6.12 20.31 13.04
C ARG A 173 -6.08 21.55 12.19
N PHE A 174 -6.86 21.52 11.12
CA PHE A 174 -6.88 22.59 10.12
C PHE A 174 -8.03 23.56 10.41
N ASN A 175 -7.67 24.80 10.76
CA ASN A 175 -8.63 25.86 11.01
C ASN A 175 -9.03 26.50 9.68
N ILE A 176 -10.32 26.52 9.35
CA ILE A 176 -10.83 27.08 8.11
C ILE A 176 -12.11 27.89 8.36
N LYS A 177 -12.26 29.01 7.64
CA LYS A 177 -13.45 29.84 7.68
C LYS A 177 -14.36 29.50 6.50
N ILE A 178 -15.53 28.91 6.80
CA ILE A 178 -16.55 28.58 5.79
C ILE A 178 -17.83 29.35 6.11
N ASN A 179 -18.31 30.13 5.14
CA ASN A 179 -19.53 30.95 5.32
C ASN A 179 -19.48 31.81 6.60
N LYS A 180 -18.33 32.47 6.83
CA LYS A 180 -18.06 33.31 8.02
C LYS A 180 -17.97 32.56 9.36
N LYS A 181 -18.09 31.23 9.40
CA LYS A 181 -17.95 30.40 10.60
C LYS A 181 -16.59 29.69 10.60
N ASN A 182 -15.89 29.76 11.73
CA ASN A 182 -14.66 28.99 11.93
C ASN A 182 -15.02 27.50 12.12
N LYS A 183 -14.28 26.63 11.46
CA LYS A 183 -14.37 25.17 11.60
C LYS A 183 -12.99 24.60 11.79
N ILE A 184 -12.91 23.53 12.56
CA ILE A 184 -11.71 22.71 12.72
C ILE A 184 -11.96 21.43 11.93
N MET A 185 -11.03 21.08 11.04
CA MET A 185 -11.16 19.96 10.11
C MET A 185 -9.93 19.07 10.13
N THR A 186 -10.10 17.82 9.72
CA THR A 186 -9.01 16.90 9.38
C THR A 186 -8.41 17.24 8.02
N GLU A 187 -7.23 16.70 7.72
CA GLU A 187 -6.59 16.84 6.40
C GLU A 187 -7.54 16.44 5.26
N THR A 188 -8.16 15.27 5.36
CA THR A 188 -9.08 14.73 4.34
C THR A 188 -10.26 15.69 4.07
N GLU A 189 -10.84 16.27 5.12
CA GLU A 189 -11.95 17.22 4.97
C GLU A 189 -11.50 18.51 4.27
N VAL A 190 -10.33 19.05 4.62
CA VAL A 190 -9.79 20.25 3.98
C VAL A 190 -9.43 19.99 2.53
N LEU A 191 -8.75 18.86 2.23
CA LEU A 191 -8.42 18.46 0.85
C LEU A 191 -9.69 18.34 0.00
N ALA A 192 -10.79 17.82 0.57
CA ALA A 192 -12.06 17.74 -0.14
C ALA A 192 -12.61 19.13 -0.54
N LEU A 193 -12.29 20.20 0.16
CA LEU A 193 -12.72 21.56 -0.17
C LEU A 193 -11.97 22.16 -1.38
N LEU A 194 -10.80 21.64 -1.75
CA LEU A 194 -10.09 22.04 -2.98
C LEU A 194 -10.89 21.71 -4.26
N TYR A 195 -11.92 20.85 -4.17
CA TYR A 195 -12.83 20.53 -5.26
C TYR A 195 -14.11 21.40 -5.27
N SER A 196 -14.18 22.44 -4.42
CA SER A 196 -15.32 23.35 -4.39
C SER A 196 -15.44 24.15 -5.69
N SER A 197 -16.66 24.37 -6.17
CA SER A 197 -16.94 25.30 -7.27
C SER A 197 -16.61 26.76 -6.89
N LYS A 198 -16.74 27.11 -5.60
CA LYS A 198 -16.42 28.43 -5.08
C LYS A 198 -14.91 28.61 -4.91
N ARG A 199 -14.31 29.54 -5.66
CA ARG A 199 -12.87 29.81 -5.61
C ARG A 199 -12.39 30.26 -4.23
N SER A 200 -13.19 31.10 -3.52
CA SER A 200 -12.85 31.54 -2.15
C SER A 200 -12.68 30.34 -1.21
N THR A 201 -13.57 29.33 -1.29
CA THR A 201 -13.45 28.11 -0.48
C THR A 201 -12.16 27.34 -0.78
N ARG A 202 -11.73 27.26 -2.06
CA ARG A 202 -10.47 26.61 -2.42
C ARG A 202 -9.26 27.38 -1.90
N ILE A 203 -9.30 28.73 -1.97
CA ILE A 203 -8.25 29.60 -1.41
C ILE A 203 -8.14 29.38 0.10
N ASP A 204 -9.26 29.41 0.82
CA ASP A 204 -9.28 29.24 2.27
C ASP A 204 -8.80 27.82 2.66
N ALA A 205 -9.18 26.80 1.89
CA ALA A 205 -8.69 25.43 2.10
C ALA A 205 -7.17 25.32 1.88
N ALA A 206 -6.64 25.91 0.81
CA ALA A 206 -5.20 25.90 0.52
C ALA A 206 -4.40 26.64 1.61
N LYS A 207 -4.89 27.78 2.09
CA LYS A 207 -4.28 28.53 3.20
C LYS A 207 -4.28 27.69 4.48
N SER A 208 -5.45 27.15 4.86
CA SER A 208 -5.59 26.33 6.06
C SER A 208 -4.67 25.12 6.03
N LEU A 209 -4.58 24.41 4.88
CA LEU A 209 -3.66 23.29 4.68
C LEU A 209 -2.21 23.73 4.87
N THR A 210 -1.83 24.83 4.24
CA THR A 210 -0.47 25.39 4.33
C THR A 210 -0.11 25.78 5.77
N GLU A 211 -1.00 26.45 6.48
CA GLU A 211 -0.79 26.89 7.87
C GLU A 211 -0.69 25.69 8.82
N GLY A 212 -1.59 24.71 8.69
CA GLY A 212 -1.55 23.49 9.48
C GLY A 212 -0.25 22.68 9.27
N LEU A 213 0.22 22.53 8.02
CA LEU A 213 1.50 21.87 7.76
C LEU A 213 2.68 22.70 8.25
N LYS A 214 2.61 24.03 8.17
CA LYS A 214 3.67 24.94 8.67
C LYS A 214 3.81 24.88 10.19
N SER A 215 2.74 24.67 10.96
CA SER A 215 2.83 24.54 12.42
C SER A 215 3.73 23.39 12.84
N GLU A 216 3.74 22.29 12.09
CA GLU A 216 4.56 21.10 12.33
C GLU A 216 5.82 21.04 11.44
N ARG A 217 6.19 22.15 10.80
CA ARG A 217 7.29 22.19 9.81
C ARG A 217 8.59 21.59 10.32
N LYS A 218 8.98 21.91 11.55
CA LYS A 218 10.25 21.41 12.12
C LYS A 218 10.23 19.88 12.23
N LEU A 219 9.14 19.34 12.77
CA LEU A 219 8.98 17.90 12.97
C LEU A 219 8.89 17.17 11.62
N LEU A 220 8.04 17.64 10.70
CA LEU A 220 7.88 17.04 9.38
C LEU A 220 9.20 17.08 8.57
N THR A 221 9.95 18.18 8.65
CA THR A 221 11.27 18.27 8.00
C THR A 221 12.27 17.28 8.62
N PHE A 222 12.27 17.14 9.94
CA PHE A 222 13.12 16.17 10.62
C PHE A 222 12.79 14.75 10.20
N ILE A 223 11.50 14.36 10.23
CA ILE A 223 11.02 13.03 9.79
C ILE A 223 11.47 12.73 8.36
N PHE A 224 11.23 13.69 7.44
CA PHE A 224 11.62 13.54 6.04
C PHE A 224 13.13 13.31 5.89
N ASN A 225 13.94 14.12 6.54
CA ASN A 225 15.39 14.00 6.48
C ASN A 225 15.87 12.65 7.05
N GLN A 226 15.27 12.16 8.14
CA GLN A 226 15.64 10.85 8.69
C GLN A 226 15.31 9.70 7.75
N ILE A 227 14.13 9.73 7.11
CA ILE A 227 13.73 8.71 6.13
C ILE A 227 14.70 8.70 4.93
N ILE A 228 15.05 9.89 4.39
CA ILE A 228 15.98 10.00 3.26
C ILE A 228 17.39 9.54 3.66
N SER A 229 17.86 9.91 4.86
CA SER A 229 19.17 9.50 5.37
C SER A 229 19.23 7.99 5.58
N ASP A 230 18.21 7.38 6.19
CA ASP A 230 18.12 5.93 6.40
C ASP A 230 18.11 5.18 5.06
N TYR A 231 17.36 5.69 4.08
CA TYR A 231 17.33 5.15 2.73
C TYR A 231 18.70 5.21 2.05
N LYS A 232 19.38 6.38 2.13
CA LYS A 232 20.74 6.56 1.58
C LYS A 232 21.72 5.60 2.23
N ILE A 233 21.80 5.57 3.55
CA ILE A 233 22.73 4.71 4.31
C ILE A 233 22.47 3.24 3.96
N THR A 234 21.22 2.80 3.90
CA THR A 234 20.88 1.43 3.54
C THR A 234 21.32 1.10 2.11
N ASN A 235 21.15 2.01 1.16
CA ASN A 235 21.59 1.83 -0.21
C ASN A 235 23.12 1.78 -0.33
N ASP A 236 23.82 2.63 0.39
CA ASP A 236 25.29 2.64 0.46
C ASP A 236 25.82 1.31 1.04
N ILE A 237 25.25 0.84 2.17
CA ILE A 237 25.58 -0.44 2.76
C ILE A 237 25.36 -1.59 1.77
N ARG A 238 24.25 -1.55 1.00
CA ARG A 238 23.91 -2.59 0.03
C ARG A 238 24.71 -2.50 -1.27
N GLY A 239 25.36 -1.36 -1.54
CA GLY A 239 26.14 -1.12 -2.76
C GLY A 239 25.29 -0.84 -3.99
N TYR A 240 24.14 -0.21 -3.82
CA TYR A 240 23.35 0.27 -4.96
C TYR A 240 24.03 1.49 -5.60
N ASP A 241 24.22 1.44 -6.92
CA ASP A 241 24.85 2.49 -7.73
C ASP A 241 23.97 3.73 -7.91
N LYS A 242 22.64 3.54 -7.86
CA LYS A 242 21.65 4.61 -8.03
C LYS A 242 20.54 4.50 -7.00
N PRO A 243 20.04 5.62 -6.45
CA PRO A 243 18.95 5.61 -5.47
C PRO A 243 17.67 4.92 -5.95
N ILE A 244 17.36 4.97 -7.26
CA ILE A 244 16.17 4.34 -7.85
C ILE A 244 16.30 2.82 -8.02
N LYS A 245 17.53 2.26 -7.97
CA LYS A 245 17.80 0.86 -8.27
C LYS A 245 16.97 -0.13 -7.43
N PRO A 246 16.89 0.00 -6.09
CA PRO A 246 16.08 -0.92 -5.28
C PRO A 246 14.61 -0.90 -5.69
N ARG A 247 14.08 0.29 -6.05
CA ARG A 247 12.70 0.44 -6.51
C ARG A 247 12.47 -0.26 -7.86
N ASN A 248 13.40 -0.08 -8.81
CA ASN A 248 13.29 -0.71 -10.13
C ASN A 248 13.35 -2.23 -10.03
N LEU A 249 14.23 -2.77 -9.17
CA LEU A 249 14.29 -4.22 -8.90
C LEU A 249 12.97 -4.73 -8.29
N SER A 250 12.41 -4.00 -7.32
CA SER A 250 11.14 -4.35 -6.68
C SER A 250 9.95 -4.25 -7.65
N ASN A 251 9.98 -3.29 -8.58
CA ASN A 251 8.97 -3.11 -9.62
C ASN A 251 9.17 -4.05 -10.83
N GLU A 252 10.23 -4.83 -10.84
CA GLU A 252 10.59 -5.74 -11.94
C GLU A 252 10.71 -5.01 -13.29
N ILE A 253 11.24 -3.79 -13.28
CA ILE A 253 11.37 -2.93 -14.47
C ILE A 253 12.84 -2.51 -14.67
N SER A 254 13.25 -2.31 -15.92
CA SER A 254 14.60 -1.85 -16.22
C SER A 254 14.78 -0.33 -16.00
N ASN A 255 16.00 0.10 -15.77
CA ASN A 255 16.33 1.53 -15.66
C ASN A 255 15.98 2.29 -16.93
N GLU A 256 16.26 1.70 -18.10
CA GLU A 256 16.03 2.28 -19.43
C GLU A 256 14.54 2.57 -19.66
N THR A 257 13.65 1.67 -19.18
CA THR A 257 12.20 1.88 -19.25
C THR A 257 11.77 3.07 -18.40
N VAL A 258 12.32 3.22 -17.19
CA VAL A 258 12.03 4.35 -16.30
C VAL A 258 12.56 5.66 -16.91
N ASP A 259 13.79 5.66 -17.44
CA ASP A 259 14.40 6.82 -18.07
C ASP A 259 13.62 7.25 -19.32
N ALA A 260 13.16 6.28 -20.13
CA ALA A 260 12.31 6.54 -21.29
C ALA A 260 10.96 7.15 -20.90
N LEU A 261 10.33 6.66 -19.80
CA LEU A 261 9.10 7.22 -19.29
C LEU A 261 9.30 8.69 -18.85
N ILE A 262 10.35 8.96 -18.04
CA ILE A 262 10.64 10.31 -17.55
C ILE A 262 10.91 11.27 -18.70
N SER A 263 11.76 10.87 -19.67
CA SER A 263 12.07 11.70 -20.84
C SER A 263 10.84 11.97 -21.68
N THR A 264 9.97 10.97 -21.88
CA THR A 264 8.71 11.13 -22.60
C THR A 264 7.76 12.10 -21.89
N CYS A 265 7.57 11.96 -20.57
CA CYS A 265 6.76 12.90 -19.80
C CYS A 265 7.29 14.33 -19.91
N ASN A 266 8.61 14.52 -19.82
CA ASN A 266 9.23 15.84 -19.95
C ASN A 266 9.02 16.43 -21.34
N LYS A 267 9.18 15.63 -22.42
CA LYS A 267 8.94 16.03 -23.80
C LYS A 267 7.50 16.53 -24.03
N TYR A 268 6.53 15.88 -23.41
CA TYR A 268 5.10 16.19 -23.60
C TYR A 268 4.50 17.07 -22.51
N ASN A 269 5.30 17.72 -21.69
CA ASN A 269 4.86 18.60 -20.59
C ASN A 269 4.00 19.80 -21.08
N SER A 270 4.08 20.14 -22.35
CA SER A 270 3.22 21.15 -22.96
C SER A 270 1.73 20.78 -23.01
N ILE A 271 1.40 19.47 -23.03
CA ILE A 271 0.00 18.99 -23.09
C ILE A 271 -0.81 19.38 -21.81
N PRO A 272 -0.37 19.02 -20.58
CA PRO A 272 -1.07 19.47 -19.39
C PRO A 272 -1.06 20.99 -19.23
N GLN A 273 -0.01 21.69 -19.67
CA GLN A 273 0.02 23.16 -19.66
C GLN A 273 -1.07 23.75 -20.56
N ARG A 274 -1.28 23.19 -21.77
CA ARG A 274 -2.37 23.61 -22.68
C ARG A 274 -3.74 23.38 -22.03
N TYR A 275 -3.95 22.23 -21.40
CA TYR A 275 -5.18 21.93 -20.68
C TYR A 275 -5.46 22.96 -19.57
N PHE A 276 -4.48 23.27 -18.72
CA PHE A 276 -4.68 24.23 -17.63
C PHE A 276 -4.89 25.67 -18.15
N ARG A 277 -4.26 26.07 -19.25
CA ARG A 277 -4.56 27.36 -19.93
C ARG A 277 -5.99 27.39 -20.45
N LEU A 278 -6.47 26.31 -21.07
CA LEU A 278 -7.86 26.19 -21.51
C LEU A 278 -8.83 26.23 -20.33
N LYS A 279 -8.55 25.46 -19.29
CA LYS A 279 -9.35 25.44 -18.05
C LYS A 279 -9.45 26.82 -17.42
N SER A 280 -8.33 27.55 -17.35
CA SER A 280 -8.29 28.94 -16.85
C SER A 280 -9.24 29.86 -17.65
N LYS A 281 -9.24 29.74 -19.00
CA LYS A 281 -10.14 30.50 -19.88
C LYS A 281 -11.62 30.12 -19.63
N ILE A 282 -11.94 28.81 -19.58
CA ILE A 282 -13.31 28.33 -19.35
C ILE A 282 -13.85 28.84 -17.99
N LEU A 283 -13.03 28.76 -16.95
CA LEU A 283 -13.38 29.20 -15.60
C LEU A 283 -13.30 30.73 -15.43
N LYS A 284 -12.83 31.47 -16.44
CA LYS A 284 -12.62 32.94 -16.39
C LYS A 284 -11.69 33.36 -15.23
N ILE A 285 -10.67 32.56 -14.91
CA ILE A 285 -9.69 32.83 -13.87
C ILE A 285 -8.41 33.35 -14.51
N LYS A 286 -8.10 34.65 -14.39
CA LYS A 286 -6.89 35.26 -14.97
C LYS A 286 -5.61 34.78 -14.29
N ASP A 287 -5.61 34.67 -12.97
CA ASP A 287 -4.47 34.24 -12.14
C ASP A 287 -4.77 32.83 -11.59
N PHE A 288 -4.55 31.83 -12.46
CA PHE A 288 -4.80 30.42 -12.15
C PHE A 288 -3.69 29.86 -11.25
N LYS A 289 -4.03 29.37 -10.07
CA LYS A 289 -3.12 28.83 -9.07
C LYS A 289 -3.29 27.31 -8.92
N ASP A 290 -2.40 26.69 -8.16
CA ASP A 290 -2.43 25.27 -7.84
C ASP A 290 -3.76 24.80 -7.23
N TYR A 291 -4.34 25.58 -6.33
CA TYR A 291 -5.67 25.30 -5.74
C TYR A 291 -6.84 25.41 -6.74
N ASP A 292 -6.62 25.96 -7.93
CA ASP A 292 -7.62 25.98 -9.00
C ASP A 292 -7.57 24.72 -9.88
N ARG A 293 -6.53 23.90 -9.71
CA ARG A 293 -6.32 22.66 -10.49
C ARG A 293 -7.51 21.71 -10.42
N TYR A 294 -8.12 21.57 -9.26
CA TYR A 294 -9.27 20.70 -9.02
C TYR A 294 -10.63 21.39 -9.14
N ALA A 295 -10.67 22.68 -9.51
CA ALA A 295 -11.93 23.38 -9.72
C ALA A 295 -12.79 22.63 -10.75
N PRO A 296 -14.07 22.33 -10.46
CA PRO A 296 -14.95 21.69 -11.42
C PRO A 296 -15.26 22.65 -12.58
N LEU A 297 -15.41 22.12 -13.79
CA LEU A 297 -15.81 22.90 -14.98
C LEU A 297 -17.32 23.15 -15.00
N SER A 298 -18.10 22.29 -14.35
CA SER A 298 -19.54 22.46 -14.17
C SER A 298 -19.86 22.86 -12.73
N GLN A 299 -21.01 23.50 -12.54
CA GLN A 299 -21.50 23.86 -11.19
C GLN A 299 -22.26 22.71 -10.52
N SER A 300 -22.14 21.49 -11.02
CA SER A 300 -22.82 20.34 -10.41
C SER A 300 -22.38 20.15 -8.96
N THR A 301 -23.35 20.26 -8.05
CA THR A 301 -23.20 20.02 -6.61
C THR A 301 -23.66 18.61 -6.22
N LYS A 302 -23.80 17.72 -7.21
CA LYS A 302 -24.32 16.37 -7.00
C LYS A 302 -23.49 15.66 -5.94
N LYS A 303 -24.16 15.21 -4.91
CA LYS A 303 -23.58 14.37 -3.85
C LYS A 303 -24.07 12.95 -4.03
N TYR A 304 -23.23 12.03 -3.67
CA TYR A 304 -23.51 10.61 -3.70
C TYR A 304 -23.51 10.06 -2.27
N THR A 305 -24.53 9.28 -1.94
CA THR A 305 -24.46 8.43 -0.74
C THR A 305 -23.55 7.24 -1.02
N TYR A 306 -23.03 6.61 0.03
CA TYR A 306 -22.23 5.40 -0.13
C TYR A 306 -23.01 4.27 -0.84
N ASN A 307 -24.31 4.13 -0.56
CA ASN A 307 -25.16 3.13 -1.22
C ASN A 307 -25.34 3.41 -2.72
N GLN A 308 -25.46 4.68 -3.11
CA GLN A 308 -25.48 5.05 -4.53
C GLN A 308 -24.15 4.75 -5.20
N ALA A 309 -23.01 5.02 -4.52
CA ALA A 309 -21.69 4.67 -5.02
C ALA A 309 -21.53 3.14 -5.18
N LYS A 310 -21.94 2.36 -4.16
CA LYS A 310 -21.98 0.88 -4.22
C LYS A 310 -22.76 0.42 -5.46
N GLN A 311 -23.98 0.94 -5.66
CA GLN A 311 -24.83 0.54 -6.77
C GLN A 311 -24.19 0.85 -8.12
N ILE A 312 -23.68 2.07 -8.31
CA ILE A 312 -23.02 2.50 -9.56
C ILE A 312 -21.84 1.59 -9.89
N VAL A 313 -21.00 1.28 -8.91
CA VAL A 313 -19.82 0.44 -9.11
C VAL A 313 -20.22 -1.00 -9.45
N LEU A 314 -21.16 -1.59 -8.70
CA LEU A 314 -21.60 -2.97 -8.94
C LEU A 314 -22.30 -3.10 -10.30
N GLU A 315 -23.17 -2.16 -10.70
CA GLU A 315 -23.79 -2.13 -12.02
C GLU A 315 -22.74 -2.05 -13.14
N SER A 316 -21.73 -1.17 -12.97
CA SER A 316 -20.64 -1.02 -13.97
C SER A 316 -19.83 -2.29 -14.12
N PHE A 317 -19.53 -2.97 -13.01
CA PHE A 317 -18.79 -4.23 -13.02
C PHE A 317 -19.64 -5.38 -13.59
N GLN A 318 -20.94 -5.41 -13.29
CA GLN A 318 -21.87 -6.41 -13.79
C GLN A 318 -22.00 -6.36 -15.33
N GLU A 319 -22.03 -5.15 -15.90
CA GLU A 319 -22.08 -4.97 -17.36
C GLU A 319 -20.84 -5.50 -18.07
N PHE A 320 -19.69 -5.42 -17.42
CA PHE A 320 -18.44 -5.96 -17.96
C PHE A 320 -18.30 -7.46 -17.68
N SER A 321 -18.51 -7.89 -16.43
CA SER A 321 -18.34 -9.27 -16.00
C SER A 321 -19.15 -9.57 -14.74
N PRO A 322 -20.14 -10.47 -14.81
CA PRO A 322 -20.87 -10.94 -13.62
C PRO A 322 -19.95 -11.43 -12.50
N LYS A 323 -18.86 -12.12 -12.85
CA LYS A 323 -17.87 -12.62 -11.88
C LYS A 323 -17.12 -11.50 -11.17
N MET A 324 -16.85 -10.40 -11.86
CA MET A 324 -16.24 -9.21 -11.25
C MET A 324 -17.17 -8.56 -10.24
N ALA A 325 -18.46 -8.41 -10.60
CA ALA A 325 -19.48 -7.87 -9.71
C ALA A 325 -19.74 -8.76 -8.49
N GLU A 326 -19.83 -10.08 -8.69
CA GLU A 326 -19.96 -11.07 -7.60
C GLU A 326 -18.78 -10.95 -6.62
N THR A 327 -17.55 -10.86 -7.11
CA THR A 327 -16.37 -10.72 -6.26
C THR A 327 -16.38 -9.37 -5.52
N ALA A 328 -16.79 -8.28 -6.19
CA ALA A 328 -16.91 -6.96 -5.57
C ALA A 328 -17.99 -6.93 -4.48
N SER A 329 -19.12 -7.62 -4.67
CA SER A 329 -20.22 -7.63 -3.71
C SER A 329 -19.80 -8.22 -2.37
N LEU A 330 -18.85 -9.18 -2.34
CA LEU A 330 -18.30 -9.73 -1.10
C LEU A 330 -17.73 -8.66 -0.18
N PHE A 331 -17.07 -7.64 -0.75
CA PHE A 331 -16.48 -6.55 0.03
C PHE A 331 -17.53 -5.72 0.78
N PHE A 332 -18.70 -5.56 0.20
CA PHE A 332 -19.81 -4.85 0.81
C PHE A 332 -20.58 -5.74 1.82
N ASP A 333 -20.91 -6.94 1.40
CA ASP A 333 -21.81 -7.84 2.15
C ASP A 333 -21.13 -8.41 3.40
N LYS A 334 -19.79 -8.56 3.35
CA LYS A 334 -18.96 -9.05 4.45
C LYS A 334 -18.30 -7.92 5.27
N ASN A 335 -18.60 -6.65 4.99
CA ASN A 335 -18.01 -5.50 5.66
C ASN A 335 -16.46 -5.48 5.61
N TRP A 336 -15.88 -5.68 4.42
CA TRP A 336 -14.44 -5.60 4.22
C TRP A 336 -13.96 -4.19 3.88
N ILE A 337 -14.87 -3.20 3.83
CA ILE A 337 -14.58 -1.81 3.51
C ILE A 337 -14.85 -0.91 4.71
N ASP A 338 -13.83 -0.15 5.13
CA ASP A 338 -13.96 0.93 6.09
C ASP A 338 -14.01 2.27 5.35
N TYR A 339 -15.16 2.95 5.35
CA TYR A 339 -15.35 4.19 4.58
C TYR A 339 -15.73 5.41 5.40
N SER A 340 -16.01 5.27 6.69
CA SER A 340 -16.46 6.38 7.54
C SER A 340 -15.31 7.33 7.85
N LEU A 341 -15.61 8.63 7.81
CA LEU A 341 -14.70 9.67 8.32
C LEU A 341 -14.68 9.64 9.84
N ARG A 342 -13.48 9.69 10.43
CA ARG A 342 -13.31 9.85 11.87
C ARG A 342 -11.91 10.35 12.23
N ASN A 343 -11.78 10.92 13.42
CA ASN A 343 -10.49 11.35 13.97
C ASN A 343 -9.57 10.14 14.14
N GLY A 344 -8.27 10.35 13.95
CA GLY A 344 -7.26 9.31 14.09
C GLY A 344 -7.14 8.36 12.88
N LYS A 345 -8.11 8.36 11.96
CA LYS A 345 -8.05 7.54 10.75
C LYS A 345 -7.10 8.16 9.73
N ARG A 346 -6.23 7.35 9.13
CA ARG A 346 -5.31 7.78 8.07
C ARG A 346 -6.05 8.40 6.90
N GLY A 347 -5.44 9.43 6.30
CA GLY A 347 -5.92 10.03 5.06
C GLY A 347 -5.76 9.10 3.85
N GLY A 348 -6.40 9.47 2.74
CA GLY A 348 -6.35 8.71 1.49
C GLY A 348 -7.23 7.45 1.49
N ALA A 349 -6.84 6.48 0.64
CA ALA A 349 -7.46 5.17 0.51
C ALA A 349 -6.40 4.12 0.18
N PHE A 350 -6.69 2.86 0.46
CA PHE A 350 -5.86 1.72 0.04
C PHE A 350 -6.64 0.40 0.08
N SER A 351 -6.20 -0.56 -0.72
CA SER A 351 -6.56 -1.97 -0.59
C SER A 351 -5.39 -2.77 -0.04
N HIS A 352 -5.61 -3.54 1.02
CA HIS A 352 -4.60 -4.37 1.70
C HIS A 352 -4.88 -5.85 1.43
N SER A 353 -3.95 -6.54 0.76
CA SER A 353 -4.11 -7.95 0.35
C SER A 353 -4.22 -8.95 1.50
N CYS A 354 -3.73 -8.61 2.69
CA CYS A 354 -3.61 -9.53 3.81
C CYS A 354 -2.81 -10.80 3.49
N VAL A 355 -3.39 -11.96 3.79
CA VAL A 355 -2.78 -13.27 3.58
C VAL A 355 -3.73 -14.18 2.78
N PRO A 356 -3.23 -15.21 2.08
CA PRO A 356 -4.06 -16.09 1.24
C PRO A 356 -5.24 -16.76 1.96
N SER A 357 -5.07 -17.12 3.22
CA SER A 357 -6.12 -17.76 4.03
C SER A 357 -7.23 -16.83 4.50
N VAL A 358 -7.07 -15.51 4.29
CA VAL A 358 -8.08 -14.50 4.63
C VAL A 358 -8.50 -13.80 3.32
N HIS A 359 -8.84 -12.55 3.34
CA HIS A 359 -9.28 -11.76 2.19
C HIS A 359 -8.71 -10.34 2.27
N PRO A 360 -8.70 -9.59 1.17
CA PRO A 360 -8.31 -8.18 1.19
C PRO A 360 -9.29 -7.32 2.00
N TYR A 361 -8.77 -6.20 2.50
CA TYR A 361 -9.56 -5.15 3.15
C TYR A 361 -9.31 -3.81 2.46
N ILE A 362 -10.34 -2.99 2.38
CA ILE A 362 -10.26 -1.65 1.79
C ILE A 362 -10.50 -0.60 2.88
N MET A 363 -9.61 0.39 2.94
CA MET A 363 -9.82 1.63 3.69
C MET A 363 -10.01 2.78 2.72
N MET A 364 -11.01 3.62 2.96
CA MET A 364 -11.17 4.89 2.26
C MET A 364 -11.84 5.93 3.16
N ASN A 365 -11.82 7.18 2.72
CA ASN A 365 -12.47 8.29 3.38
C ASN A 365 -13.55 8.85 2.45
N PHE A 366 -14.82 8.48 2.68
CA PHE A 366 -15.93 8.82 1.79
C PHE A 366 -16.59 10.15 2.21
N THR A 367 -16.52 11.17 1.35
CA THR A 367 -17.06 12.53 1.57
C THR A 367 -18.32 12.83 0.74
N GLY A 368 -18.74 11.89 -0.11
CA GLY A 368 -19.93 11.99 -0.96
C GLY A 368 -19.72 12.69 -2.30
N LYS A 369 -18.50 12.79 -2.79
CA LYS A 369 -18.17 13.38 -4.09
C LYS A 369 -18.06 12.31 -5.18
N ILE A 370 -18.19 12.72 -6.44
CA ILE A 370 -17.97 11.84 -7.59
C ILE A 370 -16.58 11.17 -7.55
N ARG A 371 -15.57 11.90 -7.05
CA ARG A 371 -14.23 11.35 -6.86
C ARG A 371 -14.23 10.16 -5.91
N ASP A 372 -15.05 10.17 -4.87
CA ASP A 372 -15.09 9.07 -3.90
C ASP A 372 -15.72 7.82 -4.51
N VAL A 373 -16.64 7.99 -5.48
CA VAL A 373 -17.17 6.88 -6.30
C VAL A 373 -16.05 6.28 -7.16
N MET A 374 -15.22 7.12 -7.78
CA MET A 374 -14.07 6.69 -8.56
C MET A 374 -13.01 6.00 -7.68
N THR A 375 -12.72 6.56 -6.49
CA THR A 375 -11.82 5.95 -5.51
C THR A 375 -12.32 4.59 -5.05
N LEU A 376 -13.64 4.45 -4.79
CA LEU A 376 -14.24 3.16 -4.44
C LEU A 376 -14.04 2.11 -5.56
N ALA A 377 -14.23 2.52 -6.82
CA ALA A 377 -13.97 1.66 -7.96
C ALA A 377 -12.49 1.25 -8.07
N HIS A 378 -11.59 2.21 -7.86
CA HIS A 378 -10.13 2.00 -7.84
C HIS A 378 -9.73 0.97 -6.79
N GLU A 379 -10.10 1.19 -5.54
CA GLU A 379 -9.74 0.28 -4.44
C GLU A 379 -10.38 -1.11 -4.60
N LEU A 380 -11.60 -1.18 -5.14
CA LEU A 380 -12.22 -2.46 -5.49
C LEU A 380 -11.50 -3.16 -6.65
N GLY A 381 -10.97 -2.42 -7.62
CA GLY A 381 -10.12 -2.99 -8.67
C GLY A 381 -8.89 -3.70 -8.08
N HIS A 382 -8.18 -3.05 -7.16
CA HIS A 382 -7.12 -3.68 -6.38
C HIS A 382 -7.64 -4.87 -5.56
N GLY A 383 -8.74 -4.67 -4.82
CA GLY A 383 -9.32 -5.70 -3.96
C GLY A 383 -9.69 -6.97 -4.71
N ILE A 384 -10.33 -6.85 -5.87
CA ILE A 384 -10.68 -7.99 -6.73
C ILE A 384 -9.41 -8.70 -7.22
N HIS A 385 -8.43 -7.93 -7.72
CA HIS A 385 -7.15 -8.49 -8.16
C HIS A 385 -6.46 -9.26 -7.03
N GLN A 386 -6.34 -8.66 -5.85
CA GLN A 386 -5.76 -9.29 -4.66
C GLN A 386 -6.57 -10.53 -4.23
N TYR A 387 -7.90 -10.47 -4.27
CA TYR A 387 -8.76 -11.61 -3.94
C TYR A 387 -8.51 -12.80 -4.86
N LEU A 388 -8.39 -12.56 -6.16
CA LEU A 388 -8.13 -13.58 -7.17
C LEU A 388 -6.69 -14.12 -7.10
N SER A 389 -5.70 -13.29 -6.77
CA SER A 389 -4.29 -13.67 -6.71
C SER A 389 -3.93 -14.53 -5.50
N ARG A 390 -4.78 -14.62 -4.46
CA ARG A 390 -4.55 -15.44 -3.25
C ARG A 390 -4.20 -16.90 -3.56
N LYS A 391 -4.77 -17.46 -4.62
CA LYS A 391 -4.48 -18.83 -5.07
C LYS A 391 -3.01 -19.09 -5.42
N ASN A 392 -2.23 -18.02 -5.64
CA ASN A 392 -0.81 -18.13 -5.96
C ASN A 392 0.07 -18.34 -4.72
N GLY A 393 -0.48 -18.31 -3.50
CA GLY A 393 0.25 -18.42 -2.25
C GLY A 393 0.83 -17.10 -1.76
N TYR A 394 1.36 -17.11 -0.54
CA TYR A 394 1.78 -15.91 0.19
C TYR A 394 2.88 -15.12 -0.53
N PHE A 395 3.88 -15.80 -1.07
CA PHE A 395 5.01 -15.13 -1.72
C PHE A 395 4.69 -14.56 -3.11
N GLN A 396 3.62 -15.03 -3.76
CA GLN A 396 3.29 -14.68 -5.14
C GLN A 396 1.93 -14.03 -5.31
N GLN A 397 1.21 -13.75 -4.23
CA GLN A 397 -0.09 -13.04 -4.30
C GLN A 397 0.07 -11.55 -4.56
N ASN A 398 1.20 -10.94 -4.15
CA ASN A 398 1.43 -9.52 -4.30
C ASN A 398 2.01 -9.19 -5.68
N THR A 399 1.51 -8.11 -6.25
CA THR A 399 1.86 -7.63 -7.58
C THR A 399 2.85 -6.47 -7.48
N PRO A 400 3.87 -6.38 -8.35
CA PRO A 400 4.70 -5.19 -8.46
C PRO A 400 3.85 -3.95 -8.74
N LEU A 401 4.27 -2.77 -8.23
CA LEU A 401 3.51 -1.52 -8.41
C LEU A 401 3.26 -1.18 -9.88
N THR A 402 4.18 -1.52 -10.77
CA THR A 402 4.07 -1.31 -12.24
C THR A 402 2.87 -2.01 -12.88
N THR A 403 2.35 -3.06 -12.27
CA THR A 403 1.21 -3.83 -12.79
C THR A 403 -0.01 -3.78 -11.86
N ALA A 404 0.17 -3.35 -10.61
CA ALA A 404 -0.91 -3.26 -9.64
C ALA A 404 -2.02 -2.29 -10.09
N GLU A 405 -1.63 -1.11 -10.61
CA GLU A 405 -2.56 -0.07 -11.04
C GLU A 405 -3.34 -0.43 -12.32
N THR A 406 -2.93 -1.45 -13.06
CA THR A 406 -3.70 -1.92 -14.22
C THR A 406 -5.11 -2.33 -13.84
N ALA A 407 -5.27 -3.04 -12.71
CA ALA A 407 -6.56 -3.50 -12.23
C ALA A 407 -7.43 -2.34 -11.69
N SER A 408 -6.82 -1.42 -10.94
CA SER A 408 -7.52 -0.29 -10.32
C SER A 408 -7.99 0.74 -11.36
N VAL A 409 -7.11 1.14 -12.28
CA VAL A 409 -7.45 2.09 -13.35
C VAL A 409 -8.47 1.47 -14.32
N PHE A 410 -8.37 0.18 -14.61
CA PHE A 410 -9.38 -0.52 -15.40
C PHE A 410 -10.76 -0.44 -14.74
N ALA A 411 -10.86 -0.69 -13.45
CA ALA A 411 -12.11 -0.60 -12.69
C ALA A 411 -12.67 0.84 -12.68
N GLU A 412 -11.80 1.85 -12.54
CA GLU A 412 -12.20 3.26 -12.68
C GLU A 412 -12.79 3.55 -14.05
N MET A 413 -12.16 3.06 -15.13
CA MET A 413 -12.65 3.30 -16.50
C MET A 413 -14.02 2.70 -16.76
N LEU A 414 -14.35 1.53 -16.19
CA LEU A 414 -15.69 0.96 -16.29
C LEU A 414 -16.74 1.88 -15.66
N VAL A 415 -16.47 2.37 -14.45
CA VAL A 415 -17.37 3.29 -13.72
C VAL A 415 -17.46 4.64 -14.41
N PHE A 416 -16.33 5.18 -14.89
CA PHE A 416 -16.30 6.43 -15.65
C PHE A 416 -17.18 6.36 -16.90
N ASN A 417 -17.05 5.31 -17.72
CA ASN A 417 -17.84 5.13 -18.93
C ASN A 417 -19.35 5.02 -18.60
N LYS A 418 -19.70 4.31 -17.53
CA LYS A 418 -21.09 4.21 -17.07
C LYS A 418 -21.66 5.56 -16.65
N LEU A 419 -20.90 6.35 -15.90
CA LEU A 419 -21.31 7.68 -15.48
C LEU A 419 -21.45 8.61 -16.68
N LEU A 420 -20.52 8.56 -17.63
CA LEU A 420 -20.56 9.38 -18.85
C LEU A 420 -21.77 9.04 -19.73
N SER A 421 -22.17 7.78 -19.82
CA SER A 421 -23.34 7.37 -20.58
C SER A 421 -24.67 7.85 -19.98
N LYS A 422 -24.71 8.06 -18.66
CA LYS A 422 -25.89 8.60 -17.96
C LYS A 422 -26.03 10.12 -18.04
N GLU A 423 -24.99 10.84 -18.48
CA GLU A 423 -25.00 12.30 -18.65
C GLU A 423 -25.30 12.72 -20.11
N LYS A 424 -25.37 11.76 -21.03
CA LYS A 424 -25.83 11.95 -22.42
C LYS A 424 -27.33 11.77 -22.53
#